data_fd7048737409bff2ea2afdbdf4892424
#
_entry.id   fd7048737409bff2ea2afdbdf4892424
#
_cell.length_a   1.000
_cell.length_b   1.000
_cell.length_c   1.000
_cell.angle_alpha   90.00
_cell.angle_beta   90.00
_cell.angle_gamma   90.00
#
_symmetry.space_group_name_H-M   'P 1'
#
loop_
_entity.id
_entity.type
_entity.pdbx_description
1 polymer ?
#
loop_
_entity_poly.entity_id
_entity_poly.type
_entity_poly.pdbx_seq_one_letter_code
_entity_poly.pdbx_strand_id
1 'polypeptide(L)'
;MCLDTKWLGNWMPKKYSRVDAAINVEDWEREGDNRSINCGAYYLDDLGYSETPLTMKLGAVSTPVAASFTTTERTQTWENVTLRQIAQTIAGRSGLGLYYDGPDYTIEHIEQTDVDSSFLLDTARRYGLYMKIYTDRLILYDREVYKAGAAVRTIRRTDMDSWNWNTTVVGAYTGGQIDYTDQDKDADIHAQIGTGGRWLKLNQSCSSVADAGAQLAAALNKENHGVTTISFNLMGDPGLVAGMNVAVQGLGSLDGKYFLDEVNHTLDSSGYKTSCKATLCTPAFSASEASGVMTYNPSQHDTYADNYKSTYKQIQGGTPATTTAASSKAAASKAAASGTAGRAVTLKNCPLYYTSVIKTKSNTVTGTYYLYDGINVKGRYRITKPASRCGKKPIGKNVTGWIDAKYVT
;
A
#
# COMPACT_ATOMS: atom_id res chain seq x y z
N MET A 1 -16.85 37.40 10.94
CA MET A 1 -15.97 38.41 11.56
C MET A 1 -16.29 39.77 10.95
N CYS A 2 -16.66 40.77 11.75
CA CYS A 2 -16.82 42.14 11.25
C CYS A 2 -15.44 42.75 11.06
N LEU A 3 -15.18 43.31 9.90
CA LEU A 3 -13.84 43.75 9.49
C LEU A 3 -13.74 45.28 9.36
N ASP A 4 -12.57 45.81 9.67
CA ASP A 4 -12.17 47.16 9.25
C ASP A 4 -11.98 47.17 7.72
N THR A 5 -12.30 48.28 7.06
CA THR A 5 -12.11 48.48 5.60
C THR A 5 -10.66 48.30 5.14
N LYS A 6 -9.66 48.29 6.04
CA LYS A 6 -8.27 47.99 5.77
C LYS A 6 -8.08 46.59 5.18
N TRP A 7 -8.96 45.63 5.51
CA TRP A 7 -8.94 44.29 4.93
C TRP A 7 -9.32 44.22 3.45
N LEU A 8 -9.98 45.25 2.94
CA LEU A 8 -10.24 45.44 1.52
C LEU A 8 -9.05 46.08 0.76
N GLY A 9 -8.01 46.50 1.47
CA GLY A 9 -6.83 47.18 0.94
C GLY A 9 -5.51 46.53 1.39
N ASN A 10 -4.73 47.26 2.14
CA ASN A 10 -3.35 46.89 2.50
C ASN A 10 -3.24 45.63 3.36
N TRP A 11 -4.31 45.24 4.07
CA TRP A 11 -4.34 44.03 4.89
C TRP A 11 -4.98 42.84 4.18
N MET A 12 -5.30 42.94 2.89
CA MET A 12 -5.88 41.87 2.14
C MET A 12 -4.90 40.68 2.10
N PRO A 13 -5.27 39.50 2.62
CA PRO A 13 -4.40 38.33 2.58
C PRO A 13 -4.18 37.85 1.14
N LYS A 14 -2.99 37.38 0.85
CA LYS A 14 -2.69 36.77 -0.45
C LYS A 14 -3.11 35.30 -0.43
N LYS A 15 -3.60 34.79 -1.57
CA LYS A 15 -3.81 33.34 -1.74
C LYS A 15 -2.50 32.63 -1.45
N TYR A 16 -2.61 31.43 -0.88
CA TYR A 16 -1.49 30.61 -0.42
C TYR A 16 -0.66 31.18 0.73
N SER A 17 -1.12 32.26 1.38
CA SER A 17 -0.51 32.68 2.64
C SER A 17 -0.66 31.57 3.69
N ARG A 18 0.41 31.33 4.46
CA ARG A 18 0.39 30.37 5.56
C ARG A 18 -0.47 30.89 6.71
N VAL A 19 -1.28 30.01 7.26
CA VAL A 19 -2.14 30.25 8.42
C VAL A 19 -1.84 29.17 9.46
N ASP A 20 -1.30 29.55 10.60
CA ASP A 20 -1.12 28.64 11.73
C ASP A 20 -2.33 28.80 12.66
N ALA A 21 -3.01 27.69 12.96
CA ALA A 21 -4.22 27.67 13.76
C ALA A 21 -4.01 26.91 15.07
N ALA A 22 -4.51 27.47 16.16
CA ALA A 22 -4.55 26.83 17.47
C ALA A 22 -5.84 27.20 18.19
N ILE A 23 -6.35 26.29 19.03
CA ILE A 23 -7.46 26.55 19.94
C ILE A 23 -6.91 26.48 21.35
N ASN A 24 -7.03 27.55 22.10
CA ASN A 24 -6.65 27.62 23.50
C ASN A 24 -7.91 27.84 24.32
N VAL A 25 -8.07 27.11 25.39
CA VAL A 25 -9.15 27.29 26.38
C VAL A 25 -8.50 27.47 27.73
N GLU A 26 -9.03 28.42 28.47
CA GLU A 26 -8.57 28.80 29.80
C GLU A 26 -9.73 28.64 30.78
N ASP A 27 -9.46 28.10 31.97
CA ASP A 27 -10.45 27.85 33.04
C ASP A 27 -11.71 27.11 32.52
N TRP A 28 -11.54 26.13 31.64
CA TRP A 28 -12.59 25.59 30.77
C TRP A 28 -13.69 24.84 31.54
N GLU A 29 -13.34 23.82 32.32
CA GLU A 29 -14.27 23.06 33.17
C GLU A 29 -14.18 23.50 34.65
N ARG A 30 -13.03 24.07 35.04
CA ARG A 30 -12.74 24.55 36.39
C ARG A 30 -11.56 25.51 36.34
N GLU A 31 -11.38 26.28 37.43
CA GLU A 31 -10.21 27.14 37.59
C GLU A 31 -8.89 26.37 37.42
N GLY A 32 -8.02 26.88 36.58
CA GLY A 32 -6.73 26.30 36.24
C GLY A 32 -6.78 25.19 35.13
N ASP A 33 -7.94 24.89 34.59
CA ASP A 33 -8.08 23.94 33.49
C ASP A 33 -7.78 24.61 32.13
N ASN A 34 -6.50 24.73 31.84
CA ASN A 34 -6.01 25.34 30.61
C ASN A 34 -5.59 24.22 29.64
N ARG A 35 -6.22 24.21 28.49
CA ARG A 35 -5.93 23.19 27.43
C ARG A 35 -5.70 23.89 26.10
N SER A 36 -4.91 23.26 25.25
CA SER A 36 -4.67 23.75 23.90
C SER A 36 -4.53 22.61 22.89
N ILE A 37 -4.94 22.90 21.66
CA ILE A 37 -4.66 22.07 20.50
C ILE A 37 -3.99 22.93 19.43
N ASN A 38 -2.86 22.46 18.93
CA ASN A 38 -2.27 23.00 17.73
C ASN A 38 -2.91 22.30 16.52
N CYS A 39 -3.74 23.03 15.79
CA CYS A 39 -4.44 22.50 14.61
C CYS A 39 -3.51 22.36 13.40
N GLY A 40 -2.29 22.93 13.47
CA GLY A 40 -1.29 22.83 12.40
C GLY A 40 -1.24 24.05 11.50
N ALA A 41 -0.48 23.92 10.43
CA ALA A 41 -0.33 24.94 9.40
C ALA A 41 -1.20 24.62 8.19
N TYR A 42 -1.82 25.64 7.66
CA TYR A 42 -2.71 25.62 6.51
C TYR A 42 -2.27 26.67 5.51
N TYR A 43 -2.75 26.56 4.29
CA TYR A 43 -2.56 27.56 3.24
C TYR A 43 -3.91 28.12 2.82
N LEU A 44 -4.00 29.45 2.74
CA LEU A 44 -5.21 30.15 2.36
C LEU A 44 -5.62 29.78 0.93
N ASP A 45 -6.80 29.17 0.80
CA ASP A 45 -7.35 28.69 -0.47
C ASP A 45 -8.55 29.52 -0.92
N ASP A 46 -9.47 29.81 0.00
CA ASP A 46 -10.70 30.55 -0.27
C ASP A 46 -10.77 31.85 0.53
N LEU A 47 -11.17 32.92 -0.16
CA LEU A 47 -11.32 34.23 0.42
C LEU A 47 -12.60 34.89 -0.09
N GLY A 48 -13.55 35.10 0.78
CA GLY A 48 -14.81 35.76 0.46
C GLY A 48 -15.05 37.01 1.31
N TYR A 49 -15.61 38.02 0.70
CA TYR A 49 -16.09 39.22 1.38
C TYR A 49 -17.59 39.39 1.16
N SER A 50 -18.30 39.86 2.18
CA SER A 50 -19.71 40.23 2.09
C SER A 50 -19.94 41.49 2.91
N GLU A 51 -20.96 42.27 2.53
CA GLU A 51 -21.33 43.50 3.21
C GLU A 51 -22.69 43.36 3.90
N THR A 52 -22.90 44.18 4.92
CA THR A 52 -24.09 44.26 5.76
C THR A 52 -24.27 43.10 6.75
N PRO A 53 -23.38 43.00 7.76
CA PRO A 53 -22.16 43.76 8.01
C PRO A 53 -20.97 43.31 7.15
N LEU A 54 -19.94 44.16 7.05
CA LEU A 54 -18.72 43.77 6.37
C LEU A 54 -18.09 42.56 7.07
N THR A 55 -18.04 41.45 6.37
CA THR A 55 -17.49 40.20 6.88
C THR A 55 -16.50 39.62 5.89
N MET A 56 -15.50 38.93 6.41
CA MET A 56 -14.56 38.16 5.61
C MET A 56 -14.64 36.68 6.00
N LYS A 57 -14.73 35.82 5.00
CA LYS A 57 -14.61 34.38 5.13
C LYS A 57 -13.26 33.95 4.62
N LEU A 58 -12.51 33.22 5.42
CA LEU A 58 -11.23 32.61 5.06
C LEU A 58 -11.39 31.09 5.08
N GLY A 59 -11.06 30.44 3.98
CA GLY A 59 -10.88 29.00 3.90
C GLY A 59 -9.40 28.69 3.75
N ALA A 60 -8.89 27.72 4.50
CA ALA A 60 -7.50 27.29 4.40
C ALA A 60 -7.42 25.76 4.45
N VAL A 61 -6.50 25.19 3.70
CA VAL A 61 -6.32 23.74 3.55
C VAL A 61 -4.89 23.34 3.89
N SER A 62 -4.70 22.12 4.39
CA SER A 62 -3.38 21.58 4.72
C SER A 62 -2.61 21.04 3.49
N THR A 63 -3.16 21.21 2.29
CA THR A 63 -2.55 20.73 1.06
C THR A 63 -1.30 21.55 0.73
N PRO A 64 -0.19 20.92 0.28
CA PRO A 64 1.02 21.64 -0.09
C PRO A 64 0.76 22.65 -1.21
N VAL A 65 1.42 23.79 -1.14
CA VAL A 65 1.41 24.84 -2.19
C VAL A 65 2.01 24.34 -3.50
N ALA A 66 2.83 23.29 -3.46
CA ALA A 66 3.38 22.66 -4.65
C ALA A 66 2.24 22.06 -5.49
N ALA A 67 1.74 22.80 -6.45
CA ALA A 67 0.72 22.38 -7.40
C ALA A 67 1.08 21.03 -8.08
N SER A 68 2.37 20.70 -8.18
CA SER A 68 2.88 19.46 -8.76
C SER A 68 2.38 18.19 -8.05
N PHE A 69 2.07 18.26 -6.75
CA PHE A 69 1.59 17.08 -6.00
C PHE A 69 0.17 16.64 -6.41
N THR A 70 -0.70 17.60 -6.71
CA THR A 70 -2.12 17.36 -6.99
C THR A 70 -2.53 17.60 -8.42
N THR A 71 -1.68 18.23 -9.25
CA THR A 71 -2.08 18.65 -10.61
C THR A 71 -1.15 18.17 -11.71
N THR A 72 0.08 17.72 -11.40
CA THR A 72 1.02 17.27 -12.42
C THR A 72 0.93 15.76 -12.58
N GLU A 73 0.36 15.33 -13.69
CA GLU A 73 0.39 13.92 -14.11
C GLU A 73 1.81 13.48 -14.40
N ARG A 74 2.14 12.26 -14.00
CA ARG A 74 3.45 11.66 -14.21
C ARG A 74 3.32 10.26 -14.77
N THR A 75 4.15 9.96 -15.75
CA THR A 75 4.33 8.60 -16.25
C THR A 75 5.67 8.10 -15.74
N GLN A 76 5.63 7.15 -14.81
CA GLN A 76 6.82 6.54 -14.22
C GLN A 76 6.57 5.09 -13.86
N THR A 77 7.52 4.24 -14.18
CA THR A 77 7.52 2.84 -13.76
C THR A 77 8.38 2.69 -12.50
N TRP A 78 7.83 2.00 -11.51
CA TRP A 78 8.50 1.65 -10.28
C TRP A 78 8.76 0.15 -10.27
N GLU A 79 10.02 -0.27 -10.09
CA GLU A 79 10.42 -1.68 -10.11
C GLU A 79 11.26 -2.02 -8.89
N ASN A 80 10.89 -3.10 -8.19
CA ASN A 80 11.61 -3.63 -7.03
C ASN A 80 11.89 -2.56 -5.96
N VAL A 81 10.88 -1.78 -5.64
CA VAL A 81 10.92 -0.70 -4.64
C VAL A 81 9.99 -0.99 -3.48
N THR A 82 10.22 -0.34 -2.35
CA THR A 82 9.27 -0.42 -1.24
C THR A 82 8.29 0.74 -1.29
N LEU A 83 7.11 0.54 -0.69
CA LEU A 83 6.10 1.60 -0.58
C LEU A 83 6.65 2.83 0.15
N ARG A 84 7.50 2.63 1.15
CA ARG A 84 8.22 3.72 1.84
C ARG A 84 9.14 4.50 0.90
N GLN A 85 9.86 3.82 0.01
CA GLN A 85 10.74 4.48 -0.98
C GLN A 85 9.95 5.31 -1.98
N ILE A 86 8.80 4.79 -2.45
CA ILE A 86 7.86 5.54 -3.30
C ILE A 86 7.40 6.79 -2.57
N ALA A 87 6.90 6.64 -1.35
CA ALA A 87 6.41 7.75 -0.52
C ALA A 87 7.51 8.78 -0.24
N GLN A 88 8.74 8.34 0.03
CA GLN A 88 9.89 9.22 0.26
C GLN A 88 10.23 10.06 -0.98
N THR A 89 10.19 9.44 -2.14
CA THR A 89 10.47 10.11 -3.42
C THR A 89 9.39 11.15 -3.72
N ILE A 90 8.11 10.78 -3.54
CA ILE A 90 6.98 11.68 -3.80
C ILE A 90 6.96 12.83 -2.80
N ALA A 91 7.17 12.56 -1.50
CA ALA A 91 7.27 13.60 -0.48
C ALA A 91 8.40 14.59 -0.80
N GLY A 92 9.59 14.09 -1.16
CA GLY A 92 10.74 14.92 -1.54
C GLY A 92 10.47 15.83 -2.75
N ARG A 93 9.76 15.32 -3.77
CA ARG A 93 9.34 16.13 -4.93
C ARG A 93 8.42 17.29 -4.55
N SER A 94 7.62 17.08 -3.51
CA SER A 94 6.62 18.04 -3.05
C SER A 94 7.15 18.95 -1.94
N GLY A 95 8.42 18.83 -1.57
CA GLY A 95 9.01 19.59 -0.48
C GLY A 95 8.48 19.22 0.90
N LEU A 96 7.89 18.01 1.04
CA LEU A 96 7.33 17.50 2.29
C LEU A 96 8.31 16.57 3.00
N GLY A 97 8.32 16.60 4.33
CA GLY A 97 8.91 15.53 5.13
C GLY A 97 8.01 14.28 5.11
N LEU A 98 8.59 13.08 5.12
CA LEU A 98 7.82 11.84 5.27
C LEU A 98 7.81 11.39 6.74
N TYR A 99 6.61 11.10 7.26
CA TYR A 99 6.41 10.29 8.44
C TYR A 99 5.69 9.00 8.04
N TYR A 100 6.36 7.87 8.22
CA TYR A 100 5.84 6.57 7.79
C TYR A 100 5.76 5.64 9.01
N ASP A 101 4.54 5.31 9.41
CA ASP A 101 4.21 4.50 10.58
C ASP A 101 3.34 3.32 10.18
N GLY A 102 3.98 2.25 9.77
CA GLY A 102 3.33 1.02 9.32
C GLY A 102 4.31 0.04 8.70
N PRO A 103 3.83 -1.15 8.31
CA PRO A 103 4.61 -2.12 7.58
C PRO A 103 5.12 -1.57 6.25
N ASP A 104 6.31 -1.97 5.84
CA ASP A 104 6.87 -1.61 4.54
C ASP A 104 6.70 -2.80 3.57
N TYR A 105 6.08 -2.55 2.42
CA TYR A 105 5.75 -3.56 1.44
C TYR A 105 6.64 -3.42 0.22
N THR A 106 7.21 -4.52 -0.24
CA THR A 106 7.98 -4.56 -1.48
C THR A 106 7.03 -4.70 -2.67
N ILE A 107 7.16 -3.80 -3.62
CA ILE A 107 6.38 -3.75 -4.84
C ILE A 107 7.32 -4.12 -5.98
N GLU A 108 7.06 -5.25 -6.65
CA GLU A 108 7.90 -5.72 -7.76
C GLU A 108 7.77 -4.81 -8.97
N HIS A 109 6.54 -4.45 -9.33
CA HIS A 109 6.25 -3.58 -10.47
C HIS A 109 4.94 -2.83 -10.25
N ILE A 110 4.97 -1.51 -10.46
CA ILE A 110 3.78 -0.68 -10.52
C ILE A 110 4.03 0.52 -11.44
N GLU A 111 3.05 0.84 -12.27
CA GLU A 111 3.08 1.99 -13.15
C GLU A 111 2.29 3.15 -12.54
N GLN A 112 2.90 4.30 -12.51
CA GLN A 112 2.25 5.56 -12.19
C GLN A 112 1.88 6.24 -13.50
N THR A 113 0.61 6.57 -13.68
CA THR A 113 0.08 7.31 -14.83
C THR A 113 -0.76 8.50 -14.40
N ASP A 114 -0.80 8.78 -13.11
CA ASP A 114 -1.62 9.79 -12.46
C ASP A 114 -0.77 10.78 -11.66
N VAL A 115 -1.40 11.78 -11.07
CA VAL A 115 -0.75 12.73 -10.15
C VAL A 115 -0.20 12.02 -8.92
N ASP A 116 0.89 12.55 -8.38
CA ASP A 116 1.60 11.95 -7.23
C ASP A 116 0.67 11.67 -6.04
N SER A 117 -0.30 12.55 -5.75
CA SER A 117 -1.24 12.41 -4.65
C SER A 117 -2.22 11.23 -4.81
N SER A 118 -2.84 11.09 -5.98
CA SER A 118 -3.78 10.00 -6.27
C SER A 118 -3.05 8.66 -6.30
N PHE A 119 -1.94 8.59 -7.03
CA PHE A 119 -1.14 7.38 -7.12
C PHE A 119 -0.68 6.87 -5.76
N LEU A 120 -0.12 7.76 -4.92
CA LEU A 120 0.35 7.36 -3.59
C LEU A 120 -0.80 6.97 -2.67
N LEU A 121 -1.93 7.69 -2.73
CA LEU A 121 -3.12 7.38 -1.94
C LEU A 121 -3.67 5.99 -2.28
N ASP A 122 -3.79 5.67 -3.57
CA ASP A 122 -4.33 4.39 -4.02
C ASP A 122 -3.36 3.23 -3.73
N THR A 123 -2.06 3.46 -3.93
CA THR A 123 -1.03 2.48 -3.60
C THR A 123 -0.98 2.22 -2.09
N ALA A 124 -1.01 3.26 -1.26
CA ALA A 124 -1.04 3.12 0.20
C ALA A 124 -2.31 2.37 0.68
N ARG A 125 -3.48 2.72 0.14
CA ARG A 125 -4.76 2.07 0.46
C ARG A 125 -4.80 0.59 0.11
N ARG A 126 -4.14 0.21 -0.98
CA ARG A 126 -4.01 -1.19 -1.40
C ARG A 126 -3.38 -2.05 -0.30
N TYR A 127 -2.47 -1.48 0.47
CA TYR A 127 -1.77 -2.13 1.58
C TYR A 127 -2.29 -1.72 2.97
N GLY A 128 -3.46 -1.09 3.05
CA GLY A 128 -4.10 -0.73 4.32
C GLY A 128 -3.52 0.49 5.02
N LEU A 129 -2.63 1.23 4.35
CA LEU A 129 -2.09 2.47 4.88
C LEU A 129 -2.99 3.66 4.52
N TYR A 130 -3.10 4.57 5.45
CA TYR A 130 -3.86 5.82 5.31
C TYR A 130 -2.90 7.00 5.16
N MET A 131 -3.28 7.93 4.32
CA MET A 131 -2.47 9.10 4.02
C MET A 131 -3.14 10.37 4.53
N LYS A 132 -2.37 11.23 5.19
CA LYS A 132 -2.78 12.59 5.51
C LYS A 132 -1.59 13.54 5.38
N ILE A 133 -1.90 14.83 5.21
CA ILE A 133 -0.91 15.89 5.24
C ILE A 133 -1.17 16.71 6.50
N TYR A 134 -0.12 16.89 7.29
CA TYR A 134 -0.17 17.71 8.47
C TYR A 134 1.05 18.62 8.52
N THR A 135 0.81 19.92 8.53
CA THR A 135 1.86 20.94 8.41
C THR A 135 2.67 20.67 7.13
N ASP A 136 3.97 20.47 7.22
CA ASP A 136 4.86 20.22 6.07
C ASP A 136 5.26 18.75 5.98
N ARG A 137 4.39 17.84 6.40
CA ARG A 137 4.64 16.39 6.43
C ARG A 137 3.56 15.59 5.75
N LEU A 138 4.01 14.71 4.88
CA LEU A 138 3.21 13.60 4.37
C LEU A 138 3.26 12.46 5.40
N ILE A 139 2.11 12.06 5.90
CA ILE A 139 1.99 11.00 6.91
C ILE A 139 1.29 9.82 6.28
N LEU A 140 1.97 8.67 6.30
CA LEU A 140 1.39 7.36 6.01
C LEU A 140 1.36 6.54 7.29
N TYR A 141 0.21 6.00 7.64
CA TYR A 141 0.05 5.26 8.88
C TYR A 141 -0.90 4.08 8.73
N ASP A 142 -0.68 3.03 9.52
CA ASP A 142 -1.59 1.89 9.62
C ASP A 142 -2.65 2.18 10.68
N ARG A 143 -3.90 2.40 10.24
CA ARG A 143 -5.02 2.69 11.13
C ARG A 143 -5.30 1.58 12.13
N GLU A 144 -5.12 0.32 11.74
CA GLU A 144 -5.45 -0.81 12.60
C GLU A 144 -4.52 -0.90 13.81
N VAL A 145 -3.27 -0.49 13.66
CA VAL A 145 -2.31 -0.33 14.79
C VAL A 145 -2.83 0.72 15.78
N TYR A 146 -3.32 1.85 15.29
CA TYR A 146 -3.89 2.89 16.16
C TYR A 146 -5.18 2.43 16.83
N LYS A 147 -6.07 1.75 16.12
CA LYS A 147 -7.30 1.15 16.68
C LYS A 147 -7.02 0.13 17.78
N ALA A 148 -5.91 -0.61 17.68
CA ALA A 148 -5.49 -1.58 18.71
C ALA A 148 -5.07 -0.90 20.02
N GLY A 149 -4.63 0.36 19.98
CA GLY A 149 -4.20 1.13 21.14
C GLY A 149 -5.26 1.28 22.23
N ALA A 150 -4.86 1.68 23.42
CA ALA A 150 -5.76 1.95 24.53
C ALA A 150 -6.63 3.20 24.27
N ALA A 151 -7.81 3.25 24.88
CA ALA A 151 -8.62 4.46 24.89
C ALA A 151 -7.93 5.55 25.73
N VAL A 152 -7.79 6.73 25.16
CA VAL A 152 -7.15 7.88 25.83
C VAL A 152 -8.11 8.63 26.72
N ARG A 153 -9.42 8.50 26.49
CA ARG A 153 -10.47 9.17 27.25
C ARG A 153 -11.73 8.32 27.30
N THR A 154 -12.48 8.48 28.40
CA THR A 154 -13.84 7.94 28.53
C THR A 154 -14.85 9.04 28.26
N ILE A 155 -15.77 8.81 27.34
CA ILE A 155 -16.90 9.67 27.00
C ILE A 155 -18.17 9.01 27.54
N ARG A 156 -18.80 9.64 28.52
CA ARG A 156 -20.03 9.14 29.11
C ARG A 156 -21.25 9.67 28.36
N ARG A 157 -22.35 8.93 28.45
CA ARG A 157 -23.65 9.39 27.91
C ARG A 157 -24.02 10.81 28.40
N THR A 158 -23.67 11.14 29.65
CA THR A 158 -23.92 12.46 30.25
C THR A 158 -23.08 13.59 29.69
N ASP A 159 -21.95 13.25 29.05
CA ASP A 159 -21.04 14.24 28.46
C ASP A 159 -21.50 14.65 27.05
N MET A 160 -22.46 13.89 26.47
CA MET A 160 -22.93 14.08 25.10
C MET A 160 -24.17 14.94 25.05
N ASP A 161 -24.13 16.03 24.31
CA ASP A 161 -25.32 16.87 24.00
C ASP A 161 -26.28 16.09 23.10
N SER A 162 -25.75 15.39 22.13
CA SER A 162 -26.50 14.53 21.22
C SER A 162 -25.62 13.41 20.70
N TRP A 163 -26.24 12.30 20.32
CA TRP A 163 -25.53 11.16 19.72
C TRP A 163 -26.44 10.40 18.76
N ASN A 164 -25.82 9.72 17.81
CA ASN A 164 -26.48 8.81 16.88
C ASN A 164 -25.58 7.58 16.71
N TRP A 165 -26.14 6.40 16.79
CA TRP A 165 -25.43 5.13 16.60
C TRP A 165 -26.07 4.34 15.46
N ASN A 166 -25.26 3.75 14.62
CA ASN A 166 -25.70 2.97 13.48
C ASN A 166 -24.84 1.72 13.33
N THR A 167 -25.47 0.63 12.94
CA THR A 167 -24.77 -0.60 12.54
C THR A 167 -25.40 -1.18 11.29
N THR A 168 -24.59 -1.78 10.45
CA THR A 168 -25.03 -2.43 9.22
C THR A 168 -24.38 -3.80 9.09
N VAL A 169 -25.10 -4.74 8.49
CA VAL A 169 -24.53 -6.02 8.10
C VAL A 169 -24.04 -6.03 6.65
N VAL A 170 -24.37 -4.98 5.91
CA VAL A 170 -23.84 -4.78 4.56
C VAL A 170 -22.40 -4.31 4.67
N GLY A 171 -21.46 -5.01 4.01
CA GLY A 171 -20.03 -4.73 4.13
C GLY A 171 -19.32 -5.42 5.30
N ALA A 172 -20.06 -6.10 6.21
CA ALA A 172 -19.42 -6.90 7.25
C ALA A 172 -18.99 -8.27 6.68
N TYR A 173 -17.69 -8.44 6.48
CA TYR A 173 -17.10 -9.67 5.96
C TYR A 173 -16.44 -10.48 7.07
N THR A 174 -16.60 -11.80 7.03
CA THR A 174 -15.96 -12.74 7.97
C THR A 174 -14.69 -13.35 7.38
N GLY A 175 -14.41 -13.08 6.13
CA GLY A 175 -13.24 -13.54 5.41
C GLY A 175 -13.29 -13.11 3.95
N GLY A 176 -12.27 -13.49 3.21
CA GLY A 176 -12.20 -13.19 1.79
C GLY A 176 -11.12 -14.00 1.09
N GLN A 177 -11.09 -13.85 -0.22
CA GLN A 177 -10.08 -14.43 -1.10
C GLN A 177 -9.65 -13.46 -2.17
N ILE A 178 -8.45 -13.63 -2.62
CA ILE A 178 -7.89 -13.00 -3.81
C ILE A 178 -7.44 -14.09 -4.76
N ASP A 179 -7.87 -13.97 -6.01
CA ASP A 179 -7.50 -14.85 -7.09
C ASP A 179 -6.90 -13.99 -8.22
N TYR A 180 -5.68 -14.27 -8.60
CA TYR A 180 -4.99 -13.51 -9.63
C TYR A 180 -4.10 -14.42 -10.48
N THR A 181 -4.17 -14.26 -11.79
CA THR A 181 -3.28 -14.92 -12.74
C THR A 181 -2.19 -13.94 -13.20
N ASP A 182 -0.97 -14.18 -12.77
CA ASP A 182 0.20 -13.42 -13.20
C ASP A 182 0.67 -13.97 -14.55
N GLN A 183 0.37 -13.24 -15.62
CA GLN A 183 0.73 -13.67 -16.99
C GLN A 183 2.23 -13.61 -17.25
N ASP A 184 2.96 -12.73 -16.56
CA ASP A 184 4.41 -12.61 -16.74
C ASP A 184 5.17 -13.78 -16.09
N LYS A 185 4.62 -14.31 -15.00
CA LYS A 185 5.16 -15.44 -14.25
C LYS A 185 4.56 -16.78 -14.65
N ASP A 186 3.52 -16.80 -15.50
CA ASP A 186 2.70 -17.99 -15.76
C ASP A 186 2.25 -18.67 -14.46
N ALA A 187 1.71 -17.88 -13.55
CA ALA A 187 1.35 -18.35 -12.22
C ALA A 187 -0.04 -17.89 -11.79
N ASP A 188 -0.80 -18.81 -11.19
CA ASP A 188 -2.04 -18.50 -10.49
C ASP A 188 -1.73 -18.32 -9.01
N ILE A 189 -2.12 -17.18 -8.47
CA ILE A 189 -1.96 -16.82 -7.06
C ILE A 189 -3.33 -16.87 -6.43
N HIS A 190 -3.48 -17.70 -5.41
CA HIS A 190 -4.67 -17.80 -4.59
C HIS A 190 -4.29 -17.54 -3.13
N ALA A 191 -4.99 -16.62 -2.48
CA ALA A 191 -4.85 -16.38 -1.03
C ALA A 191 -6.22 -16.19 -0.39
N GLN A 192 -6.38 -16.62 0.86
CA GLN A 192 -7.59 -16.48 1.62
C GLN A 192 -7.31 -16.13 3.08
N ILE A 193 -8.21 -15.37 3.71
CA ILE A 193 -8.20 -15.01 5.13
C ILE A 193 -9.59 -15.22 5.70
N GLY A 194 -9.68 -15.73 6.93
CA GLY A 194 -10.92 -15.95 7.64
C GLY A 194 -11.65 -17.25 7.27
N THR A 195 -12.84 -17.46 7.81
CA THR A 195 -13.60 -18.69 7.65
C THR A 195 -15.09 -18.42 7.51
N GLY A 196 -15.71 -19.01 6.52
CA GLY A 196 -17.19 -19.11 6.38
C GLY A 196 -17.93 -17.77 6.31
N GLY A 197 -19.25 -17.85 6.14
CA GLY A 197 -20.11 -16.68 6.23
C GLY A 197 -20.04 -15.74 5.01
N ARG A 198 -19.92 -14.44 5.27
CA ARG A 198 -19.88 -13.42 4.23
C ARG A 198 -18.44 -13.25 3.71
N TRP A 199 -18.26 -13.46 2.40
CA TRP A 199 -16.96 -13.63 1.78
C TRP A 199 -16.66 -12.50 0.79
N LEU A 200 -15.55 -11.80 0.99
CA LEU A 200 -15.05 -10.80 0.04
C LEU A 200 -14.22 -11.49 -1.04
N LYS A 201 -14.51 -11.19 -2.31
CA LYS A 201 -13.72 -11.68 -3.44
C LYS A 201 -13.03 -10.51 -4.12
N LEU A 202 -11.72 -10.62 -4.26
CA LEU A 202 -10.88 -9.63 -4.94
C LEU A 202 -10.22 -10.25 -6.16
N ASN A 203 -10.10 -9.45 -7.20
CA ASN A 203 -9.30 -9.74 -8.38
C ASN A 203 -8.36 -8.55 -8.60
N GLN A 204 -7.21 -8.58 -7.94
CA GLN A 204 -6.21 -7.52 -7.99
C GLN A 204 -4.86 -8.13 -8.27
N SER A 205 -3.99 -7.40 -8.99
CA SER A 205 -2.63 -7.85 -9.27
C SER A 205 -1.84 -8.01 -7.98
N CYS A 206 -1.20 -9.15 -7.84
CA CYS A 206 -0.32 -9.46 -6.73
C CYS A 206 0.89 -10.27 -7.22
N SER A 207 2.01 -10.11 -6.53
CA SER A 207 3.27 -10.72 -6.94
C SER A 207 3.55 -12.05 -6.25
N SER A 208 2.88 -12.31 -5.13
CA SER A 208 3.06 -13.51 -4.30
C SER A 208 1.86 -13.73 -3.39
N VAL A 209 1.78 -14.90 -2.74
CA VAL A 209 0.77 -15.20 -1.71
C VAL A 209 0.86 -14.21 -0.52
N ALA A 210 2.07 -13.82 -0.15
CA ALA A 210 2.26 -12.84 0.93
C ALA A 210 1.75 -11.45 0.55
N ASP A 211 2.00 -11.02 -0.68
CA ASP A 211 1.47 -9.77 -1.23
C ASP A 211 -0.05 -9.81 -1.33
N ALA A 212 -0.61 -10.90 -1.85
CA ALA A 212 -2.06 -11.13 -1.90
C ALA A 212 -2.69 -11.10 -0.50
N GLY A 213 -2.04 -11.72 0.49
CA GLY A 213 -2.49 -11.72 1.88
C GLY A 213 -2.51 -10.32 2.50
N ALA A 214 -1.49 -9.50 2.23
CA ALA A 214 -1.43 -8.12 2.68
C ALA A 214 -2.56 -7.27 2.08
N GLN A 215 -2.77 -7.37 0.77
CA GLN A 215 -3.85 -6.65 0.08
C GLN A 215 -5.24 -7.12 0.54
N LEU A 216 -5.43 -8.42 0.76
CA LEU A 216 -6.69 -8.97 1.23
C LEU A 216 -7.02 -8.53 2.66
N ALA A 217 -6.04 -8.58 3.58
CA ALA A 217 -6.22 -8.07 4.94
C ALA A 217 -6.59 -6.58 4.95
N ALA A 218 -5.90 -5.77 4.14
CA ALA A 218 -6.19 -4.36 3.97
C ALA A 218 -7.62 -4.10 3.48
N ALA A 219 -8.06 -4.85 2.47
CA ALA A 219 -9.40 -4.74 1.92
C ALA A 219 -10.48 -5.15 2.93
N LEU A 220 -10.29 -6.28 3.63
CA LEU A 220 -11.22 -6.73 4.67
C LEU A 220 -11.34 -5.72 5.80
N ASN A 221 -10.22 -5.17 6.28
CA ASN A 221 -10.21 -4.15 7.31
C ASN A 221 -10.87 -2.85 6.85
N LYS A 222 -10.70 -2.47 5.59
CA LYS A 222 -11.34 -1.30 5.00
C LYS A 222 -12.85 -1.48 4.91
N GLU A 223 -13.32 -2.61 4.37
CA GLU A 223 -14.76 -2.89 4.21
C GLU A 223 -15.47 -3.04 5.56
N ASN A 224 -14.82 -3.67 6.54
CA ASN A 224 -15.38 -3.84 7.89
C ASN A 224 -15.28 -2.57 8.75
N HIS A 225 -14.48 -1.60 8.33
CA HIS A 225 -14.48 -0.31 8.98
C HIS A 225 -15.80 0.42 8.69
N GLY A 226 -16.39 1.01 9.70
CA GLY A 226 -17.66 1.72 9.53
C GLY A 226 -18.92 0.84 9.57
N VAL A 227 -18.78 -0.47 9.76
CA VAL A 227 -19.92 -1.36 10.00
C VAL A 227 -20.73 -0.91 11.23
N THR A 228 -20.06 -0.50 12.28
CA THR A 228 -20.68 0.06 13.48
C THR A 228 -20.06 1.40 13.81
N THR A 229 -20.85 2.44 13.76
CA THR A 229 -20.42 3.83 13.95
C THR A 229 -21.24 4.53 15.03
N ILE A 230 -20.62 5.50 15.68
CA ILE A 230 -21.27 6.44 16.55
C ILE A 230 -20.85 7.86 16.17
N SER A 231 -21.82 8.78 16.14
CA SER A 231 -21.55 10.20 16.04
C SER A 231 -22.08 10.88 17.29
N PHE A 232 -21.32 11.77 17.87
CA PHE A 232 -21.74 12.48 19.06
C PHE A 232 -21.19 13.91 19.08
N ASN A 233 -21.94 14.80 19.76
CA ASN A 233 -21.56 16.17 20.01
C ASN A 233 -21.38 16.36 21.52
N LEU A 234 -20.37 17.12 21.89
CA LEU A 234 -20.10 17.45 23.28
C LEU A 234 -19.55 18.87 23.39
N MET A 235 -19.53 19.40 24.62
CA MET A 235 -18.84 20.62 24.91
C MET A 235 -17.39 20.56 24.40
N GLY A 236 -16.88 21.67 23.90
CA GLY A 236 -15.55 21.71 23.26
C GLY A 236 -14.44 21.06 24.09
N ASP A 237 -13.74 20.13 23.49
CA ASP A 237 -12.64 19.43 24.11
C ASP A 237 -11.42 19.41 23.16
N PRO A 238 -10.43 20.30 23.39
CA PRO A 238 -9.23 20.36 22.57
C PRO A 238 -8.33 19.12 22.71
N GLY A 239 -8.60 18.21 23.66
CA GLY A 239 -7.89 16.95 23.84
C GLY A 239 -8.33 15.83 22.88
N LEU A 240 -9.40 16.04 22.10
CA LEU A 240 -9.89 15.04 21.15
C LEU A 240 -9.43 15.39 19.74
N VAL A 241 -8.77 14.43 19.08
CA VAL A 241 -8.35 14.54 17.68
C VAL A 241 -8.62 13.25 16.94
N ALA A 242 -8.80 13.34 15.63
CA ALA A 242 -8.95 12.16 14.77
C ALA A 242 -7.72 11.25 14.87
N GLY A 243 -7.96 9.93 14.91
CA GLY A 243 -6.91 8.91 15.09
C GLY A 243 -6.73 8.43 16.53
N MET A 244 -7.51 8.94 17.48
CA MET A 244 -7.51 8.50 18.88
C MET A 244 -8.60 7.46 19.15
N ASN A 245 -8.40 6.66 20.20
CA ASN A 245 -9.43 5.76 20.73
C ASN A 245 -10.09 6.38 21.95
N VAL A 246 -11.40 6.27 22.03
CA VAL A 246 -12.20 6.67 23.20
C VAL A 246 -13.03 5.49 23.70
N ALA A 247 -13.26 5.42 25.00
CA ALA A 247 -14.19 4.49 25.60
C ALA A 247 -15.56 5.17 25.77
N VAL A 248 -16.58 4.69 25.07
CA VAL A 248 -17.95 5.18 25.23
C VAL A 248 -18.63 4.35 26.31
N GLN A 249 -19.29 5.02 27.26
CA GLN A 249 -19.93 4.40 28.41
C GLN A 249 -21.31 5.01 28.72
N GLY A 250 -22.19 4.17 29.28
CA GLY A 250 -23.52 4.56 29.69
C GLY A 250 -24.59 4.47 28.60
N LEU A 251 -24.28 3.78 27.50
CA LEU A 251 -25.20 3.45 26.42
C LEU A 251 -25.61 1.96 26.45
N GLY A 252 -25.28 1.22 27.52
CA GLY A 252 -25.62 -0.18 27.68
C GLY A 252 -24.88 -1.07 26.70
N SER A 253 -25.61 -1.80 25.85
CA SER A 253 -25.01 -2.73 24.86
C SER A 253 -24.20 -2.03 23.77
N LEU A 254 -24.26 -0.69 23.68
CA LEU A 254 -23.49 0.10 22.73
C LEU A 254 -22.17 0.60 23.33
N ASP A 255 -21.94 0.33 24.63
CA ASP A 255 -20.69 0.67 25.27
C ASP A 255 -19.53 -0.05 24.59
N GLY A 256 -18.39 0.61 24.46
CA GLY A 256 -17.25 0.02 23.78
C GLY A 256 -16.11 0.99 23.54
N LYS A 257 -15.04 0.47 22.95
CA LYS A 257 -13.92 1.26 22.46
C LYS A 257 -14.20 1.66 21.01
N TYR A 258 -14.13 2.97 20.75
CA TYR A 258 -14.35 3.54 19.42
C TYR A 258 -13.13 4.34 18.98
N PHE A 259 -12.81 4.23 17.71
CA PHE A 259 -11.75 4.99 17.04
C PHE A 259 -12.36 6.25 16.42
N LEU A 260 -11.79 7.41 16.71
CA LEU A 260 -12.24 8.70 16.19
C LEU A 260 -11.76 8.86 14.73
N ASP A 261 -12.67 8.75 13.78
CA ASP A 261 -12.38 8.94 12.36
C ASP A 261 -12.32 10.40 11.98
N GLU A 262 -13.24 11.20 12.56
CA GLU A 262 -13.39 12.62 12.27
C GLU A 262 -13.69 13.37 13.58
N VAL A 263 -13.00 14.47 13.78
CA VAL A 263 -13.24 15.37 14.91
C VAL A 263 -13.30 16.79 14.37
N ASN A 264 -14.43 17.45 14.58
CA ASN A 264 -14.64 18.83 14.17
C ASN A 264 -14.75 19.72 15.41
N HIS A 265 -13.94 20.74 15.46
CA HIS A 265 -13.97 21.78 16.48
C HIS A 265 -14.66 23.03 15.94
N THR A 266 -15.75 23.43 16.55
CA THR A 266 -16.53 24.61 16.14
C THR A 266 -16.54 25.61 17.27
N LEU A 267 -16.13 26.84 16.98
CA LEU A 267 -16.19 27.96 17.89
C LEU A 267 -17.04 29.08 17.27
N ASP A 268 -18.20 29.33 17.83
CA ASP A 268 -19.13 30.32 17.34
C ASP A 268 -19.80 31.08 18.49
N SER A 269 -20.84 31.87 18.20
CA SER A 269 -21.59 32.62 19.22
C SER A 269 -22.32 31.74 20.23
N SER A 270 -22.51 30.45 19.94
CA SER A 270 -23.13 29.46 20.85
C SER A 270 -22.11 28.75 21.74
N GLY A 271 -20.84 29.09 21.60
CA GLY A 271 -19.75 28.54 22.38
C GLY A 271 -18.84 27.61 21.58
N TYR A 272 -17.96 26.89 22.28
CA TYR A 272 -17.07 25.92 21.73
C TYR A 272 -17.68 24.52 21.82
N LYS A 273 -17.72 23.80 20.67
CA LYS A 273 -18.27 22.46 20.56
C LYS A 273 -17.30 21.54 19.81
N THR A 274 -17.32 20.27 20.18
CA THR A 274 -16.59 19.21 19.48
C THR A 274 -17.58 18.16 18.97
N SER A 275 -17.57 17.93 17.66
CA SER A 275 -18.36 16.90 16.98
C SER A 275 -17.46 15.78 16.55
N CYS A 276 -17.77 14.55 16.94
CA CYS A 276 -16.98 13.36 16.64
C CYS A 276 -17.79 12.36 15.82
N LYS A 277 -17.11 11.75 14.83
CA LYS A 277 -17.55 10.49 14.21
C LYS A 277 -16.55 9.41 14.55
N ALA A 278 -17.03 8.27 15.02
CA ALA A 278 -16.18 7.21 15.50
C ALA A 278 -16.71 5.84 15.07
N THR A 279 -15.80 4.92 14.86
CA THR A 279 -16.07 3.53 14.48
C THR A 279 -15.71 2.59 15.64
N LEU A 280 -16.57 1.60 15.89
CA LEU A 280 -16.31 0.57 16.90
C LEU A 280 -15.01 -0.18 16.57
N CYS A 281 -14.13 -0.29 17.55
CA CYS A 281 -12.88 -1.04 17.41
C CYS A 281 -13.19 -2.55 17.46
N THR A 282 -13.07 -3.21 16.34
CA THR A 282 -13.14 -4.67 16.19
C THR A 282 -11.75 -5.23 15.92
N PRO A 283 -11.50 -6.52 16.21
CA PRO A 283 -10.26 -7.17 15.81
C PRO A 283 -10.01 -7.02 14.30
N ALA A 284 -8.78 -6.66 13.94
CA ALA A 284 -8.37 -6.52 12.56
C ALA A 284 -7.96 -7.86 11.96
N PHE A 285 -8.19 -8.05 10.66
CA PHE A 285 -7.57 -9.13 9.89
C PHE A 285 -6.09 -8.83 9.68
N SER A 286 -5.26 -9.87 9.78
CA SER A 286 -3.81 -9.75 9.60
C SER A 286 -3.36 -10.48 8.33
N ALA A 287 -2.37 -9.91 7.65
CA ALA A 287 -1.72 -10.57 6.53
C ALA A 287 -1.08 -11.93 6.92
N SER A 288 -0.67 -12.08 8.19
CA SER A 288 -0.13 -13.34 8.72
C SER A 288 -1.17 -14.46 8.85
N GLU A 289 -2.47 -14.14 8.80
CA GLU A 289 -3.56 -15.13 8.81
C GLU A 289 -3.85 -15.67 7.40
N ALA A 290 -3.21 -15.09 6.38
CA ALA A 290 -3.41 -15.51 5.01
C ALA A 290 -2.85 -16.91 4.79
N SER A 291 -3.67 -17.78 4.21
CA SER A 291 -3.27 -19.06 3.63
C SER A 291 -3.47 -19.02 2.13
N GLY A 292 -2.62 -19.69 1.40
CA GLY A 292 -2.75 -19.67 -0.05
C GLY A 292 -1.70 -20.48 -0.77
N VAL A 293 -1.81 -20.51 -2.08
CA VAL A 293 -0.90 -21.22 -2.98
C VAL A 293 -0.57 -20.34 -4.18
N MET A 294 0.63 -20.52 -4.69
CA MET A 294 1.04 -19.98 -5.99
C MET A 294 1.36 -21.18 -6.87
N THR A 295 0.57 -21.36 -7.91
CA THR A 295 0.69 -22.47 -8.84
C THR A 295 1.25 -21.96 -10.14
N TYR A 296 2.41 -22.45 -10.56
CA TYR A 296 2.96 -22.13 -11.84
C TYR A 296 2.27 -22.98 -12.92
N ASN A 297 1.62 -22.31 -13.83
CA ASN A 297 0.98 -22.92 -14.98
C ASN A 297 1.97 -22.85 -16.14
N PRO A 298 2.31 -23.99 -16.75
CA PRO A 298 3.08 -23.93 -17.97
C PRO A 298 2.22 -23.29 -19.05
N SER A 299 2.70 -22.19 -19.63
CA SER A 299 1.96 -21.45 -20.66
C SER A 299 1.57 -22.36 -21.82
N GLN A 300 0.34 -22.29 -22.25
CA GLN A 300 -0.13 -22.99 -23.46
C GLN A 300 0.60 -22.50 -24.72
N HIS A 301 1.36 -21.43 -24.63
CA HIS A 301 2.17 -20.89 -25.70
C HIS A 301 3.63 -21.37 -25.67
N ASP A 302 4.05 -22.08 -24.63
CA ASP A 302 5.37 -22.67 -24.56
C ASP A 302 5.40 -24.01 -25.32
N THR A 303 4.99 -23.94 -26.57
CA THR A 303 4.83 -25.08 -27.47
C THR A 303 6.17 -25.70 -27.97
N TYR A 304 7.29 -25.38 -27.35
CA TYR A 304 8.58 -25.61 -28.01
C TYR A 304 9.61 -26.43 -27.26
N ALA A 305 9.26 -27.04 -26.16
CA ALA A 305 10.09 -28.16 -25.67
C ALA A 305 9.35 -29.46 -25.95
N ASP A 306 9.85 -30.26 -26.85
CA ASP A 306 9.28 -31.59 -27.15
C ASP A 306 9.23 -32.49 -25.91
N ASN A 307 10.14 -32.28 -24.97
CA ASN A 307 10.11 -32.89 -23.64
C ASN A 307 8.95 -32.38 -22.76
N TYR A 308 8.50 -31.19 -22.98
CA TYR A 308 7.42 -30.58 -22.23
C TYR A 308 6.06 -31.11 -22.71
N LYS A 309 5.88 -31.28 -24.02
CA LYS A 309 4.67 -31.90 -24.60
C LYS A 309 4.44 -33.33 -24.12
N SER A 310 5.51 -34.08 -23.91
CA SER A 310 5.40 -35.43 -23.38
C SER A 310 5.04 -35.49 -21.92
N THR A 311 5.57 -34.57 -21.10
CA THR A 311 5.25 -34.44 -19.67
C THR A 311 3.83 -33.91 -19.50
N TYR A 312 3.39 -32.94 -20.30
CA TYR A 312 2.05 -32.39 -20.27
C TYR A 312 0.98 -33.41 -20.70
N LYS A 313 1.26 -34.24 -21.69
CA LYS A 313 0.38 -35.36 -22.06
C LYS A 313 0.24 -36.40 -20.94
N GLN A 314 1.31 -36.65 -20.17
CA GLN A 314 1.25 -37.55 -19.02
C GLN A 314 0.40 -36.96 -17.87
N ILE A 315 0.45 -35.66 -17.67
CA ILE A 315 -0.33 -34.99 -16.61
C ILE A 315 -1.82 -34.89 -16.99
N GLN A 316 -2.15 -34.68 -18.25
CA GLN A 316 -3.55 -34.69 -18.71
C GLN A 316 -4.23 -36.06 -18.72
N GLY A 317 -3.47 -37.12 -18.72
CA GLY A 317 -4.00 -38.49 -18.66
C GLY A 317 -4.09 -39.10 -17.26
N GLY A 318 -3.68 -38.40 -16.23
CA GLY A 318 -3.65 -38.89 -14.85
C GLY A 318 -4.48 -38.06 -13.90
N THR A 319 -5.25 -38.72 -13.04
CA THR A 319 -5.91 -38.16 -11.87
C THR A 319 -4.90 -37.32 -11.05
N PRO A 320 -5.30 -36.17 -10.47
CA PRO A 320 -4.35 -35.33 -9.72
C PRO A 320 -3.76 -36.12 -8.55
N ALA A 321 -2.47 -36.41 -8.63
CA ALA A 321 -1.72 -37.06 -7.57
C ALA A 321 -1.25 -36.00 -6.58
N THR A 322 -1.67 -36.15 -5.34
CA THR A 322 -1.16 -35.48 -4.16
C THR A 322 0.35 -35.68 -4.11
N THR A 323 1.13 -34.61 -4.20
CA THR A 323 2.57 -34.66 -4.11
C THR A 323 3.06 -34.88 -2.70
N THR A 324 3.27 -36.14 -2.35
CA THR A 324 4.22 -36.52 -1.31
C THR A 324 5.58 -36.70 -1.98
N ALA A 325 6.58 -36.00 -1.48
CA ALA A 325 7.96 -36.14 -1.92
C ALA A 325 8.45 -37.56 -1.69
N ALA A 326 8.73 -38.27 -2.76
CA ALA A 326 9.50 -39.53 -2.72
C ALA A 326 10.42 -39.56 -3.92
N SER A 327 11.69 -39.70 -3.62
CA SER A 327 12.79 -39.99 -4.56
C SER A 327 12.49 -41.25 -5.36
N SER A 328 12.59 -41.20 -6.69
CA SER A 328 12.80 -42.39 -7.49
C SER A 328 13.76 -42.14 -8.64
N LYS A 329 14.75 -43.00 -8.66
CA LYS A 329 15.76 -43.17 -9.70
C LYS A 329 15.15 -43.63 -11.02
N ALA A 330 15.73 -43.07 -12.08
CA ALA A 330 16.09 -43.70 -13.36
C ALA A 330 15.02 -43.99 -14.40
N ALA A 331 15.19 -43.34 -15.54
CA ALA A 331 15.53 -44.06 -16.78
C ALA A 331 16.13 -43.07 -17.76
N ALA A 332 17.30 -43.44 -18.28
CA ALA A 332 18.08 -42.68 -19.22
C ALA A 332 17.43 -42.66 -20.60
N SER A 333 17.18 -41.50 -21.15
CA SER A 333 17.14 -41.28 -22.58
C SER A 333 17.93 -40.01 -22.89
N LYS A 334 18.79 -40.09 -23.89
CA LYS A 334 19.83 -39.14 -24.32
C LYS A 334 19.51 -37.66 -23.94
N ALA A 335 20.10 -37.20 -22.86
CA ALA A 335 20.07 -35.83 -22.44
C ALA A 335 20.97 -35.00 -23.36
N ALA A 336 20.43 -33.93 -23.91
CA ALA A 336 21.25 -32.78 -24.26
C ALA A 336 22.04 -32.39 -23.01
N ALA A 337 23.36 -32.31 -23.10
CA ALA A 337 24.29 -32.19 -22.00
C ALA A 337 23.83 -31.13 -20.99
N SER A 338 23.48 -31.57 -19.78
CA SER A 338 23.28 -30.69 -18.64
C SER A 338 24.63 -30.04 -18.34
N GLY A 339 24.69 -28.71 -18.48
CA GLY A 339 25.93 -27.99 -18.20
C GLY A 339 26.18 -27.99 -16.70
N THR A 340 27.41 -28.33 -16.28
CA THR A 340 27.79 -28.19 -14.87
C THR A 340 28.08 -26.71 -14.56
N ALA A 341 27.54 -26.14 -13.46
CA ALA A 341 27.90 -24.82 -13.01
C ALA A 341 29.40 -24.64 -12.90
N GLY A 342 29.94 -23.53 -13.39
CA GLY A 342 31.39 -23.28 -13.43
C GLY A 342 32.13 -23.92 -14.59
N ARG A 343 31.46 -24.68 -15.46
CA ARG A 343 32.09 -25.23 -16.67
C ARG A 343 32.50 -24.10 -17.61
N ALA A 344 33.77 -24.10 -18.05
CA ALA A 344 34.26 -23.15 -19.03
C ALA A 344 33.70 -23.47 -20.42
N VAL A 345 33.31 -22.47 -21.16
CA VAL A 345 32.87 -22.52 -22.56
C VAL A 345 33.64 -21.47 -23.36
N THR A 346 34.26 -21.88 -24.44
CA THR A 346 34.98 -20.96 -25.34
C THR A 346 34.04 -20.55 -26.46
N LEU A 347 33.70 -19.28 -26.48
CA LEU A 347 32.76 -18.70 -27.43
C LEU A 347 33.49 -17.93 -28.53
N LYS A 348 33.03 -18.09 -29.76
CA LYS A 348 33.56 -17.33 -30.90
C LYS A 348 32.38 -16.70 -31.64
N ASN A 349 32.32 -15.40 -31.59
CA ASN A 349 31.26 -14.58 -32.23
C ASN A 349 29.83 -15.05 -31.87
N CYS A 350 29.64 -15.42 -30.59
CA CYS A 350 28.41 -15.99 -30.10
C CYS A 350 27.39 -14.90 -29.75
N PRO A 351 26.16 -14.97 -30.27
CA PRO A 351 25.11 -14.05 -29.88
C PRO A 351 24.81 -14.10 -28.37
N LEU A 352 24.78 -12.94 -27.72
CA LEU A 352 24.40 -12.75 -26.31
C LEU A 352 23.01 -12.18 -26.25
N TYR A 353 22.21 -12.66 -25.30
CA TYR A 353 20.85 -12.21 -25.08
C TYR A 353 20.66 -11.73 -23.63
N TYR A 354 19.75 -10.79 -23.40
CA TYR A 354 19.43 -10.30 -22.05
C TYR A 354 18.64 -11.32 -21.24
N THR A 355 17.80 -12.12 -21.91
CA THR A 355 16.95 -13.14 -21.26
C THR A 355 16.97 -14.45 -22.03
N SER A 356 16.40 -15.50 -21.44
CA SER A 356 16.23 -16.79 -22.09
C SER A 356 15.24 -16.82 -23.26
N VAL A 357 14.40 -15.77 -23.38
CA VAL A 357 13.27 -15.73 -24.33
C VAL A 357 13.40 -14.69 -25.44
N ILE A 358 14.09 -13.58 -25.21
CA ILE A 358 14.21 -12.50 -26.20
C ILE A 358 14.98 -13.00 -27.44
N LYS A 359 14.37 -12.85 -28.61
CA LYS A 359 14.97 -13.25 -29.88
C LYS A 359 16.01 -12.28 -30.42
N THR A 360 15.94 -11.02 -30.03
CA THR A 360 16.88 -9.98 -30.44
C THR A 360 18.16 -10.11 -29.64
N LYS A 361 19.30 -10.31 -30.33
CA LYS A 361 20.61 -10.30 -29.66
C LYS A 361 20.94 -8.93 -29.10
N SER A 362 21.47 -8.88 -27.89
CA SER A 362 21.97 -7.65 -27.28
C SER A 362 23.39 -7.30 -27.73
N ASN A 363 24.22 -8.33 -27.93
CA ASN A 363 25.61 -8.17 -28.32
C ASN A 363 26.16 -9.50 -28.88
N THR A 364 27.44 -9.53 -29.21
CA THR A 364 28.18 -10.73 -29.60
C THR A 364 29.39 -10.88 -28.71
N VAL A 365 29.69 -12.11 -28.25
CA VAL A 365 30.80 -12.35 -27.32
C VAL A 365 31.80 -13.35 -27.88
N THR A 366 33.06 -13.10 -27.59
CA THR A 366 34.19 -13.98 -27.97
C THR A 366 35.10 -14.13 -26.75
N GLY A 367 35.61 -15.34 -26.53
CA GLY A 367 36.52 -15.67 -25.43
C GLY A 367 35.97 -16.72 -24.49
N THR A 368 36.64 -16.91 -23.37
CA THR A 368 36.23 -17.91 -22.38
C THR A 368 35.25 -17.33 -21.40
N TYR A 369 34.10 -17.98 -21.24
CA TYR A 369 33.05 -17.71 -20.28
C TYR A 369 32.77 -18.99 -19.49
N TYR A 370 31.99 -18.85 -18.43
CA TYR A 370 31.65 -19.95 -17.54
C TYR A 370 30.13 -20.09 -17.43
N LEU A 371 29.61 -21.31 -17.43
CA LEU A 371 28.20 -21.54 -17.16
C LEU A 371 27.88 -21.11 -15.73
N TYR A 372 26.98 -20.14 -15.58
CA TYR A 372 26.70 -19.55 -14.29
C TYR A 372 26.12 -20.54 -13.29
N ASP A 373 25.12 -21.31 -13.70
CA ASP A 373 24.40 -22.30 -12.87
C ASP A 373 24.25 -23.66 -13.58
N GLY A 374 24.65 -23.78 -14.83
CA GLY A 374 24.52 -24.99 -15.62
C GLY A 374 23.09 -25.36 -15.98
N ILE A 375 22.11 -24.47 -15.69
CA ILE A 375 20.71 -24.74 -15.96
C ILE A 375 20.36 -24.27 -17.37
N ASN A 376 19.81 -25.21 -18.17
CA ASN A 376 19.26 -24.89 -19.48
C ASN A 376 17.84 -24.35 -19.31
N VAL A 377 17.62 -23.08 -19.67
CA VAL A 377 16.32 -22.45 -19.66
C VAL A 377 15.93 -22.11 -21.10
N LYS A 378 14.92 -22.77 -21.61
CA LYS A 378 14.40 -22.52 -22.97
C LYS A 378 15.47 -22.58 -24.08
N GLY A 379 16.37 -23.58 -23.98
CA GLY A 379 17.43 -23.74 -24.94
C GLY A 379 18.63 -22.80 -24.78
N ARG A 380 18.71 -22.08 -23.65
CA ARG A 380 19.79 -21.15 -23.34
C ARG A 380 20.40 -21.41 -21.99
N TYR A 381 21.68 -21.05 -21.86
CA TYR A 381 22.42 -21.05 -20.59
C TYR A 381 22.80 -19.63 -20.17
N ARG A 382 22.80 -19.42 -18.89
CA ARG A 382 23.40 -18.21 -18.31
C ARG A 382 24.90 -18.34 -18.31
N ILE A 383 25.58 -17.28 -18.71
CA ILE A 383 27.04 -17.24 -18.68
C ILE A 383 27.55 -16.07 -17.86
N THR A 384 28.73 -16.25 -17.31
CA THR A 384 29.47 -15.18 -16.62
C THR A 384 30.95 -15.20 -17.10
N LYS A 385 31.58 -14.01 -17.07
CA LYS A 385 32.98 -13.93 -17.52
C LYS A 385 33.96 -14.47 -16.49
N PRO A 386 33.91 -14.08 -15.19
CA PRO A 386 34.79 -14.67 -14.18
C PRO A 386 34.15 -15.91 -13.54
N ALA A 387 34.89 -17.00 -13.45
CA ALA A 387 34.47 -18.25 -12.80
C ALA A 387 34.00 -18.02 -11.34
N SER A 388 34.61 -17.04 -10.66
CA SER A 388 34.26 -16.69 -9.27
C SER A 388 32.85 -16.20 -9.04
N ARG A 389 32.10 -15.87 -10.12
CA ARG A 389 30.70 -15.42 -10.05
C ARG A 389 29.68 -16.54 -10.23
N CYS A 390 30.11 -17.75 -10.63
CA CYS A 390 29.21 -18.88 -10.82
C CYS A 390 28.45 -19.21 -9.56
N GLY A 391 27.10 -19.30 -9.66
CA GLY A 391 26.20 -19.62 -8.57
C GLY A 391 26.02 -18.55 -7.48
N LYS A 392 26.66 -17.38 -7.58
CA LYS A 392 26.55 -16.33 -6.55
C LYS A 392 25.28 -15.50 -6.72
N LYS A 393 24.63 -15.16 -5.61
CA LYS A 393 23.49 -14.26 -5.57
C LYS A 393 23.93 -12.81 -5.26
N PRO A 394 23.22 -11.76 -5.72
CA PRO A 394 22.06 -11.83 -6.61
C PRO A 394 22.42 -12.15 -8.06
N ILE A 395 21.56 -12.89 -8.74
CA ILE A 395 21.79 -13.41 -10.10
C ILE A 395 22.15 -12.28 -11.08
N GLY A 396 21.37 -11.22 -11.12
CA GLY A 396 21.52 -10.13 -12.10
C GLY A 396 22.90 -9.43 -12.09
N LYS A 397 23.57 -9.33 -10.94
CA LYS A 397 24.93 -8.75 -10.84
C LYS A 397 26.04 -9.72 -11.25
N ASN A 398 25.74 -11.02 -11.31
CA ASN A 398 26.74 -12.06 -11.49
C ASN A 398 26.63 -12.76 -12.86
N VAL A 399 25.60 -12.49 -13.64
CA VAL A 399 25.37 -13.02 -14.98
C VAL A 399 25.76 -11.97 -16.02
N THR A 400 26.51 -12.38 -17.05
CA THR A 400 26.85 -11.53 -18.19
C THR A 400 25.73 -11.51 -19.23
N GLY A 401 25.00 -12.61 -19.37
CA GLY A 401 23.88 -12.77 -20.30
C GLY A 401 23.56 -14.23 -20.58
N TRP A 402 22.78 -14.45 -21.63
CA TRP A 402 22.33 -15.77 -22.05
C TRP A 402 22.87 -16.10 -23.42
N ILE A 403 23.23 -17.39 -23.65
CA ILE A 403 23.67 -17.93 -24.93
C ILE A 403 22.84 -19.16 -25.28
N ASP A 404 22.65 -19.40 -26.56
CA ASP A 404 21.95 -20.60 -27.02
C ASP A 404 22.76 -21.87 -26.69
N ALA A 405 22.07 -22.95 -26.31
CA ALA A 405 22.66 -24.21 -25.88
C ALA A 405 23.60 -24.85 -26.95
N LYS A 406 23.36 -24.54 -28.22
CA LYS A 406 24.20 -25.03 -29.33
C LYS A 406 25.66 -24.53 -29.27
N TYR A 407 25.94 -23.48 -28.50
CA TYR A 407 27.29 -22.96 -28.29
C TYR A 407 27.98 -23.53 -27.04
N VAL A 408 27.30 -24.42 -26.32
CA VAL A 408 27.82 -25.11 -25.13
C VAL A 408 28.17 -26.51 -25.50
N THR A 409 29.30 -26.66 -26.18
CA THR A 409 29.85 -27.97 -26.58
C THR A 409 30.93 -28.43 -25.61
#